data_d9c3a50c3dee7630298c39fa754169f3
#
_entry.id   d9c3a50c3dee7630298c39fa754169f3
#
_cell.length_a   1.000
_cell.length_b   1.000
_cell.length_c   1.000
_cell.angle_alpha   90.00
_cell.angle_beta   90.00
_cell.angle_gamma   90.00
#
_symmetry.space_group_name_H-M   'P 1'
#
loop_
_entity.id
_entity.type
_entity.pdbx_description
1 polymer ?
#
loop_
_entity_poly.entity_id
_entity_poly.type
_entity_poly.pdbx_seq_one_letter_code
_entity_poly.pdbx_strand_id
1 'polypeptide(L)'
;DDWDDAYANARHAMGNLLPTVTGGFSSTLEAFGFDLSVSASFQLGGKVMDEGYQDLMHVKSRDVGKNWHKDIARAWTPQNQHTDVPRLDAGDSNADATSTRWLVSSDYLSLNNVTLGYTLPRHLVRHAKLASARLYAAADNLALFAARQGIDPRQSQTAVYANSYTAVRTVSFGVKLTF
;
A
#
# COMPACT_ATOMS: atom_id res chain seq x y z
N ASP A 1 -8.19 -29.39 -28.49
CA ASP A 1 -9.23 -28.48 -27.97
C ASP A 1 -8.63 -27.44 -27.09
N ASP A 2 -8.40 -26.52 -27.43
CA ASP A 2 -8.33 -25.13 -27.67
C ASP A 2 -8.51 -24.20 -26.47
N TRP A 3 -8.00 -24.66 -25.29
CA TRP A 3 -7.78 -23.73 -24.18
C TRP A 3 -6.76 -22.65 -24.59
N ASP A 4 -5.72 -23.01 -25.32
CA ASP A 4 -4.69 -22.05 -25.77
C ASP A 4 -5.25 -21.04 -26.76
N ASP A 5 -6.10 -21.46 -27.69
CA ASP A 5 -6.79 -20.57 -28.61
C ASP A 5 -7.84 -19.72 -27.93
N ALA A 6 -8.64 -20.29 -27.02
CA ALA A 6 -9.60 -19.54 -26.23
C ALA A 6 -8.92 -18.51 -25.32
N TYR A 7 -7.80 -18.88 -24.69
CA TYR A 7 -7.02 -17.98 -23.84
C TYR A 7 -6.36 -16.85 -24.66
N ALA A 8 -5.82 -17.16 -25.84
CA ALA A 8 -5.23 -16.17 -26.73
C ALA A 8 -6.27 -15.16 -27.23
N ASN A 9 -7.46 -15.65 -27.60
CA ASN A 9 -8.55 -14.81 -28.09
C ASN A 9 -9.25 -13.98 -26.99
N ALA A 10 -9.15 -14.40 -25.72
CA ALA A 10 -9.69 -13.67 -24.58
C ALA A 10 -8.79 -12.52 -24.10
N ARG A 11 -7.62 -12.31 -24.69
CA ARG A 11 -6.69 -11.23 -24.29
C ARG A 11 -7.17 -9.89 -24.82
N HIS A 12 -7.40 -8.97 -23.91
CA HIS A 12 -7.77 -7.59 -24.22
C HIS A 12 -6.91 -6.61 -23.43
N ALA A 13 -6.70 -5.41 -23.98
CA ALA A 13 -6.06 -4.32 -23.25
C ALA A 13 -6.98 -3.85 -22.12
N MET A 14 -6.59 -4.09 -20.87
CA MET A 14 -7.41 -3.85 -19.67
C MET A 14 -6.98 -2.61 -18.88
N GLY A 15 -6.33 -1.68 -19.55
CA GLY A 15 -5.87 -0.42 -18.96
C GLY A 15 -4.36 -0.24 -19.08
N ASN A 16 -3.85 0.76 -18.39
CA ASN A 16 -2.44 1.12 -18.39
C ASN A 16 -1.78 0.76 -17.05
N LEU A 17 -0.55 0.33 -17.09
CA LEU A 17 0.29 0.12 -15.90
C LEU A 17 0.73 1.45 -15.30
N LEU A 18 1.01 2.42 -16.16
CA LEU A 18 1.48 3.74 -15.72
C LEU A 18 0.31 4.57 -15.19
N PRO A 19 0.52 5.30 -14.11
CA PRO A 19 -0.47 6.22 -13.59
C PRO A 19 -0.72 7.36 -14.58
N THR A 20 -1.95 7.85 -14.58
CA THR A 20 -2.33 9.03 -15.38
C THR A 20 -1.84 10.32 -14.72
N VAL A 21 -1.87 10.36 -13.40
CA VAL A 21 -1.45 11.54 -12.61
C VAL A 21 -0.68 11.07 -11.38
N THR A 22 0.45 11.72 -11.13
CA THR A 22 1.21 11.58 -9.89
C THR A 22 1.52 12.97 -9.34
N GLY A 23 1.54 13.10 -8.03
CA GLY A 23 1.85 14.37 -7.40
C GLY A 23 2.11 14.23 -5.91
N GLY A 24 2.43 15.37 -5.32
CA GLY A 24 2.59 15.48 -3.88
C GLY A 24 2.35 16.91 -3.41
N PHE A 25 2.14 17.04 -2.12
CA PHE A 25 2.07 18.34 -1.48
C PHE A 25 2.82 18.31 -0.15
N SER A 26 3.32 19.46 0.24
CA SER A 26 3.87 19.68 1.57
C SER A 26 3.36 21.02 2.12
N SER A 27 3.15 21.05 3.43
CA SER A 27 2.71 22.25 4.12
C SER A 27 3.44 22.35 5.46
N THR A 28 3.80 23.57 5.85
CA THR A 28 4.33 23.88 7.18
C THR A 28 3.50 25.00 7.77
N LEU A 29 3.01 24.79 8.98
CA LEU A 29 2.23 25.75 9.75
C LEU A 29 2.99 26.07 11.03
N GLU A 30 3.14 27.35 11.34
CA GLU A 30 3.82 27.81 12.55
C GLU A 30 2.90 28.77 13.32
N ALA A 31 2.67 28.46 14.60
CA ALA A 31 1.89 29.31 15.48
C ALA A 31 2.24 29.04 16.94
N PHE A 32 2.36 30.15 17.74
CA PHE A 32 2.54 30.06 19.20
C PHE A 32 3.71 29.21 19.68
N GLY A 33 4.78 29.11 18.88
CA GLY A 33 5.93 28.26 19.15
C GLY A 33 5.78 26.80 18.69
N PHE A 34 4.62 26.41 18.21
CA PHE A 34 4.41 25.13 17.52
C PHE A 34 4.72 25.26 16.04
N ASP A 35 5.29 24.21 15.48
CA ASP A 35 5.44 24.01 14.05
C ASP A 35 4.90 22.62 13.68
N LEU A 36 4.06 22.57 12.66
CA LEU A 36 3.51 21.35 12.09
C LEU A 36 3.91 21.28 10.62
N SER A 37 4.65 20.25 10.25
CA SER A 37 4.99 19.97 8.87
C SER A 37 4.32 18.66 8.42
N VAL A 38 3.68 18.68 7.27
CA VAL A 38 3.01 17.53 6.66
C VAL A 38 3.49 17.39 5.23
N SER A 39 3.85 16.18 4.83
CA SER A 39 4.19 15.82 3.46
C SER A 39 3.37 14.61 3.02
N ALA A 40 2.75 14.70 1.86
CA ALA A 40 1.96 13.63 1.27
C ALA A 40 2.23 13.49 -0.22
N SER A 41 2.01 12.29 -0.75
CA SER A 41 2.09 11.98 -2.17
C SER A 41 0.88 11.15 -2.60
N PHE A 42 0.51 11.26 -3.86
CA PHE A 42 -0.61 10.53 -4.43
C PHE A 42 -0.33 10.07 -5.85
N GLN A 43 -1.07 9.06 -6.27
CA GLN A 43 -1.10 8.54 -7.62
C GLN A 43 -2.54 8.21 -7.98
N LEU A 44 -2.93 8.51 -9.21
CA LEU A 44 -4.24 8.21 -9.75
C LEU A 44 -4.09 7.59 -11.14
N GLY A 45 -4.94 6.62 -11.43
CA GLY A 45 -4.88 5.78 -12.62
C GLY A 45 -3.77 4.74 -12.52
N GLY A 46 -3.70 3.87 -13.51
CA GLY A 46 -2.78 2.75 -13.50
C GLY A 46 -3.35 1.52 -12.79
N LYS A 47 -2.72 0.41 -13.05
CA LYS A 47 -3.10 -0.89 -12.49
C LYS A 47 -1.87 -1.66 -12.06
N VAL A 48 -2.05 -2.58 -11.11
CA VAL A 48 -1.02 -3.48 -10.62
C VAL A 48 -1.60 -4.88 -10.49
N MET A 49 -0.80 -5.89 -10.80
CA MET A 49 -1.17 -7.29 -10.60
C MET A 49 -0.95 -7.67 -9.14
N ASP A 50 -1.96 -8.22 -8.49
CA ASP A 50 -1.88 -8.74 -7.12
C ASP A 50 -1.50 -10.22 -7.14
N GLU A 51 -0.23 -10.49 -7.40
CA GLU A 51 0.30 -11.86 -7.42
C GLU A 51 0.24 -12.54 -6.06
N GLY A 52 0.41 -11.78 -4.97
CA GLY A 52 0.32 -12.33 -3.63
C GLY A 52 -1.08 -12.87 -3.31
N TYR A 53 -2.12 -12.15 -3.72
CA TYR A 53 -3.48 -12.63 -3.58
C TYR A 53 -3.79 -13.78 -4.52
N GLN A 54 -3.34 -13.70 -5.77
CA GLN A 54 -3.45 -14.76 -6.76
C GLN A 54 -2.90 -16.09 -6.19
N ASP A 55 -1.69 -16.05 -5.62
CA ASP A 55 -1.01 -17.23 -5.07
C ASP A 55 -1.71 -17.80 -3.83
N LEU A 56 -2.45 -16.99 -3.09
CA LEU A 56 -3.16 -17.39 -1.87
C LEU A 56 -4.64 -17.79 -2.10
N MET A 57 -5.16 -17.66 -3.32
CA MET A 57 -6.58 -17.83 -3.64
C MET A 57 -6.90 -19.09 -4.45
N HIS A 58 -6.02 -20.08 -4.44
CA HIS A 58 -6.26 -21.38 -5.10
C HIS A 58 -5.82 -22.55 -4.22
N VAL A 59 -6.28 -23.76 -4.57
CA VAL A 59 -6.04 -25.00 -3.82
C VAL A 59 -5.39 -26.08 -4.70
N LYS A 60 -4.49 -25.70 -5.59
CA LYS A 60 -3.79 -26.67 -6.45
C LYS A 60 -3.07 -27.73 -5.63
N SER A 61 -3.07 -28.96 -6.09
CA SER A 61 -2.45 -30.09 -5.38
C SER A 61 -0.96 -29.91 -5.08
N ARG A 62 -0.25 -29.15 -5.92
CA ARG A 62 1.18 -28.80 -5.72
C ARG A 62 1.45 -27.89 -4.53
N ASP A 63 0.40 -27.24 -4.01
CA ASP A 63 0.50 -26.21 -2.96
C ASP A 63 0.03 -26.71 -1.59
N VAL A 64 0.06 -28.02 -1.40
CA VAL A 64 -0.27 -28.65 -0.12
C VAL A 64 0.65 -28.11 0.98
N GLY A 65 0.04 -27.63 2.07
CA GLY A 65 0.75 -27.07 3.22
C GLY A 65 1.00 -25.55 3.16
N LYS A 66 0.59 -24.86 2.09
CA LYS A 66 0.58 -23.38 2.04
C LYS A 66 -0.60 -22.81 2.84
N ASN A 67 -0.41 -21.60 3.32
CA ASN A 67 -1.51 -20.80 3.88
C ASN A 67 -2.36 -20.24 2.74
N TRP A 68 -3.64 -20.02 3.03
CA TRP A 68 -4.57 -19.40 2.11
C TRP A 68 -5.01 -18.03 2.61
N HIS A 69 -5.45 -17.19 1.69
CA HIS A 69 -6.10 -15.95 2.06
C HIS A 69 -7.47 -16.25 2.71
N LYS A 70 -7.86 -15.46 3.71
CA LYS A 70 -9.17 -15.63 4.42
C LYS A 70 -10.38 -15.64 3.47
N ASP A 71 -10.28 -14.92 2.36
CA ASP A 71 -11.36 -14.82 1.37
C ASP A 71 -11.67 -16.14 0.67
N ILE A 72 -10.76 -17.11 0.71
CA ILE A 72 -10.99 -18.44 0.14
C ILE A 72 -12.18 -19.15 0.82
N ALA A 73 -12.48 -18.78 2.08
CA ALA A 73 -13.64 -19.29 2.80
C ALA A 73 -14.98 -18.86 2.17
N ARG A 74 -14.97 -17.84 1.30
CA ARG A 74 -16.14 -17.39 0.53
C ARG A 74 -16.33 -18.13 -0.79
N ALA A 75 -15.53 -19.16 -1.06
CA ALA A 75 -15.60 -19.88 -2.32
C ALA A 75 -17.03 -20.36 -2.63
N TRP A 76 -17.33 -20.44 -3.91
CA TRP A 76 -18.61 -20.92 -4.38
C TRP A 76 -18.87 -22.35 -3.90
N THR A 77 -20.04 -22.56 -3.33
CA THR A 77 -20.60 -23.88 -2.99
C THR A 77 -22.09 -23.89 -3.34
N PRO A 78 -22.76 -25.04 -3.40
CA PRO A 78 -24.22 -25.09 -3.57
C PRO A 78 -25.01 -24.28 -2.54
N GLN A 79 -24.42 -24.07 -1.34
CA GLN A 79 -25.00 -23.29 -0.26
C GLN A 79 -24.57 -21.80 -0.28
N ASN A 80 -23.51 -21.46 -1.01
CA ASN A 80 -22.98 -20.11 -1.17
C ASN A 80 -22.79 -19.80 -2.67
N GLN A 81 -23.90 -19.50 -3.35
CA GLN A 81 -23.90 -19.26 -4.81
C GLN A 81 -23.64 -17.78 -5.16
N HIS A 82 -23.81 -16.85 -4.21
CA HIS A 82 -23.60 -15.42 -4.40
C HIS A 82 -22.22 -15.01 -3.93
N THR A 83 -21.19 -15.36 -4.69
CA THR A 83 -19.80 -15.03 -4.37
C THR A 83 -19.01 -14.77 -5.66
N ASP A 84 -17.97 -13.93 -5.52
CA ASP A 84 -16.97 -13.63 -6.55
C ASP A 84 -15.78 -14.62 -6.53
N VAL A 85 -15.75 -15.53 -5.53
CA VAL A 85 -14.70 -16.53 -5.40
C VAL A 85 -15.15 -17.85 -6.05
N PRO A 86 -14.48 -18.35 -7.08
CA PRO A 86 -14.85 -19.59 -7.77
C PRO A 86 -14.85 -20.79 -6.84
N ARG A 87 -15.45 -21.88 -7.32
CA ARG A 87 -15.34 -23.18 -6.66
C ARG A 87 -13.88 -23.58 -6.52
N LEU A 88 -13.53 -24.12 -5.36
CA LEU A 88 -12.20 -24.66 -5.13
C LEU A 88 -12.09 -26.05 -5.73
N ASP A 89 -11.10 -26.23 -6.58
CA ASP A 89 -10.81 -27.52 -7.24
C ASP A 89 -9.29 -27.72 -7.28
N ALA A 90 -8.82 -28.73 -6.58
CA ALA A 90 -7.38 -29.04 -6.53
C ALA A 90 -6.84 -29.58 -7.88
N GLY A 91 -7.72 -30.08 -8.72
CA GLY A 91 -7.40 -30.59 -10.07
C GLY A 91 -7.39 -29.49 -11.14
N ASP A 92 -7.91 -28.29 -10.83
CA ASP A 92 -7.93 -27.19 -11.79
C ASP A 92 -6.53 -26.56 -11.93
N SER A 93 -5.86 -26.88 -13.03
CA SER A 93 -4.52 -26.35 -13.35
C SER A 93 -4.53 -24.84 -13.63
N ASN A 94 -5.69 -24.25 -13.91
CA ASN A 94 -5.86 -22.85 -14.32
C ASN A 94 -6.46 -21.97 -13.20
N ALA A 95 -6.66 -22.51 -12.01
CA ALA A 95 -7.26 -21.80 -10.89
C ALA A 95 -6.53 -20.49 -10.53
N ASP A 96 -5.22 -20.40 -10.82
CA ASP A 96 -4.38 -19.23 -10.65
C ASP A 96 -3.94 -18.58 -11.98
N ALA A 97 -4.61 -18.88 -13.09
CA ALA A 97 -4.25 -18.30 -14.38
C ALA A 97 -4.30 -16.76 -14.32
N THR A 98 -3.34 -16.13 -15.02
CA THR A 98 -3.27 -14.69 -15.15
C THR A 98 -4.54 -14.14 -15.77
N SER A 99 -5.26 -13.31 -15.06
CA SER A 99 -6.55 -12.77 -15.48
C SER A 99 -6.81 -11.39 -14.87
N THR A 100 -7.84 -10.71 -15.37
CA THR A 100 -8.29 -9.42 -14.84
C THR A 100 -8.77 -9.49 -13.38
N ARG A 101 -9.05 -10.67 -12.88
CA ARG A 101 -9.43 -10.91 -11.47
C ARG A 101 -8.36 -10.41 -10.50
N TRP A 102 -7.10 -10.52 -10.88
CA TRP A 102 -5.95 -10.16 -10.05
C TRP A 102 -5.46 -8.73 -10.31
N LEU A 103 -6.08 -8.05 -11.27
CA LEU A 103 -5.70 -6.70 -11.66
C LEU A 103 -6.45 -5.67 -10.83
N VAL A 104 -5.74 -4.94 -9.99
CA VAL A 104 -6.29 -3.93 -9.09
C VAL A 104 -5.80 -2.53 -9.45
N SER A 105 -6.51 -1.49 -8.99
CA SER A 105 -6.04 -0.11 -9.13
C SER A 105 -4.76 0.10 -8.33
N SER A 106 -3.82 0.84 -8.91
CA SER A 106 -2.62 1.32 -8.24
C SER A 106 -2.77 2.70 -7.61
N ASP A 107 -4.00 3.21 -7.51
CA ASP A 107 -4.27 4.49 -6.86
C ASP A 107 -3.88 4.46 -5.38
N TYR A 108 -3.24 5.52 -4.94
CA TYR A 108 -2.93 5.70 -3.53
C TYR A 108 -2.87 7.16 -3.11
N LEU A 109 -3.06 7.37 -1.81
CA LEU A 109 -2.66 8.56 -1.07
C LEU A 109 -1.77 8.13 0.10
N SER A 110 -0.57 8.69 0.18
CA SER A 110 0.40 8.39 1.22
C SER A 110 0.69 9.62 2.06
N LEU A 111 0.58 9.51 3.38
CA LEU A 111 1.13 10.48 4.31
C LEU A 111 2.58 10.08 4.62
N ASN A 112 3.52 10.74 3.91
CA ASN A 112 4.92 10.35 3.91
C ASN A 112 5.62 10.76 5.20
N ASN A 113 5.36 11.99 5.67
CA ASN A 113 5.92 12.51 6.90
C ASN A 113 4.95 13.48 7.57
N VAL A 114 4.86 13.38 8.89
CA VAL A 114 4.22 14.38 9.75
C VAL A 114 5.17 14.68 10.89
N THR A 115 5.54 15.94 11.03
CA THR A 115 6.42 16.40 12.11
C THR A 115 5.72 17.50 12.90
N LEU A 116 5.62 17.33 14.21
CA LEU A 116 5.14 18.32 15.14
C LEU A 116 6.30 18.76 16.04
N GLY A 117 6.63 20.04 16.02
CA GLY A 117 7.64 20.64 16.85
C GLY A 117 7.07 21.66 17.81
N TYR A 118 7.79 21.91 18.88
CA TYR A 118 7.53 23.00 19.81
C TYR A 118 8.83 23.67 20.22
N THR A 119 8.96 24.93 19.93
CA THR A 119 10.10 25.75 20.34
C THR A 119 9.80 26.41 21.67
N LEU A 120 10.62 26.12 22.66
CA LEU A 120 10.47 26.65 24.01
C LEU A 120 10.62 28.14 24.02
N PRO A 121 9.82 28.88 24.82
CA PRO A 121 9.94 30.31 25.00
C PRO A 121 11.34 30.73 25.54
N ARG A 122 11.86 31.83 25.04
CA ARG A 122 13.23 32.30 25.36
C ARG A 122 13.48 32.45 26.85
N HIS A 123 12.47 32.84 27.65
CA HIS A 123 12.63 33.02 29.09
C HIS A 123 12.98 31.71 29.82
N LEU A 124 12.53 30.54 29.31
CA LEU A 124 12.85 29.22 29.87
C LEU A 124 14.27 28.77 29.52
N VAL A 125 14.68 28.96 28.28
CA VAL A 125 15.96 28.42 27.78
C VAL A 125 17.16 29.30 28.17
N ARG A 126 16.94 30.60 28.45
CA ARG A 126 18.01 31.55 28.84
C ARG A 126 18.68 31.16 30.16
N HIS A 127 17.98 30.56 31.10
CA HIS A 127 18.57 30.04 32.34
C HIS A 127 19.59 28.94 32.11
N ALA A 128 19.42 28.17 31.04
CA ALA A 128 20.35 27.12 30.61
C ALA A 128 21.44 27.61 29.65
N LYS A 129 21.56 28.95 29.44
CA LYS A 129 22.49 29.60 28.48
C LYS A 129 22.30 29.09 27.03
N LEU A 130 21.09 28.67 26.66
CA LEU A 130 20.74 28.26 25.32
C LEU A 130 20.12 29.42 24.52
N ALA A 131 20.46 29.53 23.25
CA ALA A 131 19.82 30.46 22.33
C ALA A 131 18.39 29.95 21.96
N SER A 132 18.23 28.65 21.77
CA SER A 132 16.91 28.04 21.57
C SER A 132 16.90 26.55 21.94
N ALA A 133 15.73 26.03 22.24
CA ALA A 133 15.48 24.60 22.39
C ALA A 133 14.15 24.24 21.72
N ARG A 134 14.17 23.25 20.83
CA ARG A 134 12.98 22.73 20.14
C ARG A 134 12.84 21.25 20.41
N LEU A 135 11.67 20.84 20.87
CA LEU A 135 11.26 19.44 20.99
C LEU A 135 10.46 19.10 19.75
N TYR A 136 10.62 17.87 19.22
CA TYR A 136 9.80 17.45 18.10
C TYR A 136 9.50 15.96 18.13
N ALA A 137 8.36 15.62 17.54
CA ALA A 137 7.97 14.27 17.20
C ALA A 137 7.76 14.19 15.69
N ALA A 138 8.33 13.18 15.04
CA ALA A 138 8.18 12.94 13.62
C ALA A 138 7.67 11.52 13.38
N ALA A 139 6.76 11.37 12.43
CA ALA A 139 6.24 10.09 11.99
C ALA A 139 6.44 9.97 10.48
N ASP A 140 7.20 8.96 10.07
CA ASP A 140 7.42 8.62 8.67
C ASP A 140 6.54 7.45 8.25
N ASN A 141 6.08 7.45 6.99
CA ASN A 141 5.15 6.47 6.45
C ASN A 141 3.90 6.30 7.33
N LEU A 142 3.31 7.42 7.78
CA LEU A 142 2.25 7.43 8.80
C LEU A 142 1.01 6.66 8.35
N ALA A 143 0.61 6.85 7.09
CA ALA A 143 -0.54 6.15 6.53
C ALA A 143 -0.39 5.99 5.01
N LEU A 144 -0.89 4.86 4.52
CA LEU A 144 -1.07 4.59 3.10
C LEU A 144 -2.53 4.17 2.87
N PHE A 145 -3.21 4.92 2.02
CA PHE A 145 -4.55 4.61 1.54
C PHE A 145 -4.42 4.14 0.10
N ALA A 146 -4.66 2.88 -0.15
CA ALA A 146 -4.61 2.25 -1.46
C ALA A 146 -5.93 1.53 -1.75
N ALA A 147 -6.19 1.23 -3.01
CA ALA A 147 -7.41 0.54 -3.45
C ALA A 147 -7.58 -0.83 -2.77
N ARG A 148 -6.48 -1.47 -2.41
CA ARG A 148 -6.47 -2.75 -1.69
C ARG A 148 -5.53 -2.70 -0.49
N GLN A 149 -6.02 -3.16 0.66
CA GLN A 149 -5.18 -3.31 1.85
C GLN A 149 -4.16 -4.43 1.67
N GLY A 150 -2.94 -4.20 2.14
CA GLY A 150 -1.83 -5.18 2.06
C GLY A 150 -0.96 -5.02 0.83
N ILE A 151 -1.37 -4.22 -0.15
CA ILE A 151 -0.55 -3.84 -1.31
C ILE A 151 0.01 -2.43 -1.10
N ASP A 152 1.30 -2.27 -1.35
CA ASP A 152 1.91 -0.95 -1.50
C ASP A 152 2.24 -0.68 -2.97
N PRO A 153 1.38 0.02 -3.70
CA PRO A 153 1.55 0.23 -5.14
C PRO A 153 2.77 1.10 -5.49
N ARG A 154 3.43 1.72 -4.50
CA ARG A 154 4.67 2.47 -4.68
C ARG A 154 5.89 1.58 -4.96
N GLN A 155 5.79 0.29 -4.62
CA GLN A 155 6.91 -0.67 -4.69
C GLN A 155 7.06 -1.34 -6.05
N SER A 156 6.03 -1.31 -6.88
CA SER A 156 6.06 -1.97 -8.19
C SER A 156 5.85 -0.99 -9.33
N GLN A 157 6.88 -0.81 -10.13
CA GLN A 157 6.78 -0.06 -11.39
C GLN A 157 6.43 -0.95 -12.59
N THR A 158 6.46 -2.28 -12.40
CA THR A 158 6.23 -3.26 -13.46
C THR A 158 4.81 -3.84 -13.44
N ALA A 159 3.94 -3.34 -12.60
CA ALA A 159 2.60 -3.88 -12.34
C ALA A 159 2.56 -5.31 -11.78
N VAL A 160 3.70 -5.88 -11.49
CA VAL A 160 3.84 -7.18 -10.83
C VAL A 160 4.21 -6.93 -9.37
N TYR A 161 3.35 -7.33 -8.46
CA TYR A 161 3.59 -7.21 -7.03
C TYR A 161 4.25 -8.49 -6.52
N ALA A 162 5.56 -8.48 -6.41
CA ALA A 162 6.30 -9.55 -5.75
C ALA A 162 6.22 -9.39 -4.22
N ASN A 163 6.41 -10.47 -3.49
CA ASN A 163 6.43 -10.51 -2.02
C ASN A 163 7.50 -9.59 -1.43
N SER A 164 7.24 -8.29 -1.39
CA SER A 164 8.13 -7.27 -0.84
C SER A 164 7.57 -6.72 0.46
N TYR A 165 8.46 -6.35 1.37
CA TYR A 165 8.07 -5.70 2.62
C TYR A 165 7.57 -4.28 2.33
N THR A 166 6.42 -3.94 2.87
CA THR A 166 5.94 -2.55 2.85
C THR A 166 6.82 -1.67 3.75
N ALA A 167 6.92 -0.39 3.38
CA ALA A 167 7.63 0.58 4.20
C ALA A 167 7.02 0.63 5.61
N VAL A 168 7.84 0.45 6.63
CA VAL A 168 7.40 0.47 8.02
C VAL A 168 7.09 1.90 8.48
N ARG A 169 6.09 2.03 9.35
CA ARG A 169 5.84 3.27 10.06
C ARG A 169 6.92 3.47 11.11
N THR A 170 7.57 4.63 11.10
CA THR A 170 8.59 4.99 12.07
C THR A 170 8.14 6.22 12.84
N VAL A 171 8.23 6.18 14.17
CA VAL A 171 7.97 7.35 15.02
C VAL A 171 9.26 7.70 15.76
N SER A 172 9.67 8.94 15.65
CA SER A 172 10.90 9.45 16.21
C SER A 172 10.62 10.65 17.11
N PHE A 173 11.37 10.79 18.18
CA PHE A 173 11.36 11.96 19.05
C PHE A 173 12.74 12.54 19.11
N GLY A 174 12.82 13.86 19.14
CA GLY A 174 14.11 14.52 19.18
C GLY A 174 14.08 15.87 19.87
N VAL A 175 15.28 16.33 20.22
CA VAL A 175 15.52 17.63 20.82
C VAL A 175 16.61 18.32 20.01
N LYS A 176 16.37 19.57 19.60
CA LYS A 176 17.36 20.43 18.95
C LYS A 176 17.71 21.57 19.90
N LEU A 177 18.97 21.66 20.28
CA LEU A 177 19.49 22.70 21.13
C LEU A 177 20.42 23.62 20.31
N THR A 178 20.32 24.91 20.52
CA THR A 178 21.22 25.93 19.92
C THR A 178 21.82 26.74 21.07
N PHE A 179 23.14 26.85 21.06
CA PHE A 179 23.93 27.60 22.06
C PHE A 179 24.26 28.98 21.57
#